data_7f0b35232833dc4d94e3245bfde249b8
#
_entry.id   7f0b35232833dc4d94e3245bfde249b8
#
_cell.length_a   1.000
_cell.length_b   1.000
_cell.length_c   1.000
_cell.angle_alpha   90.00
_cell.angle_beta   90.00
_cell.angle_gamma   90.00
#
_symmetry.space_group_name_H-M   'P 1'
#
loop_
_entity.id
_entity.type
_entity.pdbx_description
1 polymer ?
#
loop_
_entity_poly.entity_id
_entity_poly.type
_entity_poly.pdbx_seq_one_letter_code
_entity_poly.pdbx_strand_id
1 'polypeptide(L)'
;MELLESEETGEGEEDQLEALKRDLSEEKKRNEDLLIRLKYSQADLENYRKRAEKEQKEAGESVVKGLVSRLLVVSDELDLALKHAEGPANGELLEGIKMVRGNLRAALQSVGVEAIDALGKPFDPAVHEAVEKAQGDGEGPDLVVEELRTGYTFRGQILRPSMVKVELTGKTTRGEAKSSE
;
A
#
# COMPACT_ATOMS: atom_id res chain seq x y z
N MET A 1 -18.76 18.70 -87.53
CA MET A 1 -18.51 17.35 -86.93
C MET A 1 -17.50 17.42 -85.79
N GLU A 2 -16.73 18.47 -85.65
CA GLU A 2 -15.73 18.70 -84.60
C GLU A 2 -16.26 19.22 -83.24
N LEU A 3 -17.48 19.76 -83.22
CA LEU A 3 -18.07 20.30 -81.97
C LEU A 3 -18.77 19.25 -81.08
N LEU A 4 -19.13 18.07 -81.59
CA LEU A 4 -19.76 16.98 -80.84
C LEU A 4 -18.73 16.09 -80.08
N GLU A 5 -17.48 15.99 -80.63
CA GLU A 5 -16.42 15.21 -79.96
C GLU A 5 -15.83 15.93 -78.71
N SER A 6 -15.97 17.27 -78.60
CA SER A 6 -15.48 18.04 -77.44
C SER A 6 -16.45 18.05 -76.31
N GLU A 7 -17.74 17.77 -76.46
CA GLU A 7 -18.73 17.67 -75.37
C GLU A 7 -18.70 16.30 -74.74
N GLU A 8 -18.50 15.20 -75.44
CA GLU A 8 -18.38 13.83 -74.88
C GLU A 8 -17.13 13.64 -74.07
N THR A 9 -16.01 14.32 -74.42
CA THR A 9 -14.77 14.25 -73.57
C THR A 9 -14.90 15.04 -72.25
N GLY A 10 -15.65 16.12 -72.19
CA GLY A 10 -15.89 16.94 -70.99
C GLY A 10 -16.78 16.27 -70.01
N GLU A 11 -17.84 15.57 -70.40
CA GLU A 11 -18.73 14.82 -69.50
C GLU A 11 -18.01 13.64 -68.86
N GLY A 12 -17.14 12.92 -69.54
CA GLY A 12 -16.33 11.82 -69.00
C GLY A 12 -15.27 12.27 -67.96
N GLU A 13 -14.70 13.45 -68.14
CA GLU A 13 -13.75 14.03 -67.18
C GLU A 13 -14.45 14.55 -65.92
N GLU A 14 -15.65 15.12 -66.04
CA GLU A 14 -16.44 15.53 -64.86
C GLU A 14 -16.91 14.35 -64.04
N ASP A 15 -17.36 13.27 -64.64
CA ASP A 15 -17.76 12.04 -63.97
C ASP A 15 -16.55 11.38 -63.23
N GLN A 16 -15.38 11.37 -63.84
CA GLN A 16 -14.14 10.88 -63.17
C GLN A 16 -13.71 11.76 -62.00
N LEU A 17 -13.87 13.07 -62.14
CA LEU A 17 -13.56 14.02 -61.07
C LEU A 17 -14.51 13.84 -59.85
N GLU A 18 -15.80 13.60 -60.11
CA GLU A 18 -16.76 13.33 -59.03
C GLU A 18 -16.50 11.98 -58.32
N ALA A 19 -16.19 10.94 -59.09
CA ALA A 19 -15.80 9.65 -58.52
C ALA A 19 -14.55 9.79 -57.60
N LEU A 20 -13.52 10.49 -58.07
CA LEU A 20 -12.29 10.73 -57.32
C LEU A 20 -12.53 11.56 -56.06
N LYS A 21 -13.44 12.55 -56.12
CA LYS A 21 -13.85 13.32 -54.93
C LYS A 21 -14.58 12.47 -53.90
N ARG A 22 -15.42 11.52 -54.33
CA ARG A 22 -16.09 10.56 -53.44
C ARG A 22 -15.07 9.65 -52.75
N ASP A 23 -14.18 9.03 -53.50
CA ASP A 23 -13.14 8.14 -53.00
C ASP A 23 -12.25 8.88 -51.98
N LEU A 24 -11.84 10.10 -52.29
CA LEU A 24 -11.07 10.94 -51.42
C LEU A 24 -11.83 11.26 -50.12
N SER A 25 -13.14 11.50 -50.21
CA SER A 25 -13.98 11.74 -49.03
C SER A 25 -14.12 10.51 -48.16
N GLU A 26 -14.26 9.32 -48.74
CA GLU A 26 -14.34 8.05 -48.04
C GLU A 26 -13.01 7.71 -47.35
N GLU A 27 -11.90 7.87 -48.05
CA GLU A 27 -10.58 7.65 -47.49
C GLU A 27 -10.24 8.65 -46.37
N LYS A 28 -10.67 9.90 -46.45
CA LYS A 28 -10.55 10.86 -45.34
C LYS A 28 -11.32 10.42 -44.11
N LYS A 29 -12.57 10.00 -44.26
CA LYS A 29 -13.38 9.47 -43.14
C LYS A 29 -12.75 8.23 -42.50
N ARG A 30 -12.27 7.31 -43.35
CA ARG A 30 -11.58 6.10 -42.86
C ARG A 30 -10.33 6.45 -42.08
N ASN A 31 -9.57 7.43 -42.58
CA ASN A 31 -8.36 7.90 -41.89
C ASN A 31 -8.67 8.56 -40.55
N GLU A 32 -9.73 9.40 -40.49
CA GLU A 32 -10.21 9.99 -39.21
C GLU A 32 -10.62 8.91 -38.20
N ASP A 33 -11.37 7.90 -38.60
CA ASP A 33 -11.77 6.78 -37.77
C ASP A 33 -10.56 5.99 -37.26
N LEU A 34 -9.58 5.73 -38.12
CA LEU A 34 -8.35 5.05 -37.72
C LEU A 34 -7.53 5.88 -36.72
N LEU A 35 -7.44 7.19 -36.93
CA LEU A 35 -6.76 8.09 -35.98
C LEU A 35 -7.47 8.12 -34.61
N ILE A 36 -8.79 8.11 -34.59
CA ILE A 36 -9.57 8.03 -33.34
C ILE A 36 -9.28 6.72 -32.63
N ARG A 37 -9.36 5.59 -33.33
CA ARG A 37 -9.07 4.26 -32.76
C ARG A 37 -7.63 4.17 -32.23
N LEU A 38 -6.68 4.72 -32.96
CA LEU A 38 -5.28 4.76 -32.56
C LEU A 38 -5.10 5.56 -31.26
N LYS A 39 -5.75 6.73 -31.13
CA LYS A 39 -5.73 7.53 -29.90
C LYS A 39 -6.32 6.78 -28.71
N TYR A 40 -7.45 6.10 -28.89
CA TYR A 40 -8.04 5.26 -27.82
C TYR A 40 -7.10 4.12 -27.40
N SER A 41 -6.55 3.39 -28.40
CA SER A 41 -5.61 2.29 -28.12
C SER A 41 -4.35 2.77 -27.39
N GLN A 42 -3.84 3.95 -27.75
CA GLN A 42 -2.70 4.55 -27.07
C GLN A 42 -3.04 4.91 -25.60
N ALA A 43 -4.20 5.54 -25.37
CA ALA A 43 -4.64 5.86 -24.01
C ALA A 43 -4.85 4.60 -23.16
N ASP A 44 -5.45 3.55 -23.74
CA ASP A 44 -5.63 2.27 -23.06
C ASP A 44 -4.29 1.61 -22.70
N LEU A 45 -3.32 1.67 -23.62
CA LEU A 45 -1.98 1.14 -23.39
C LEU A 45 -1.25 1.89 -22.26
N GLU A 46 -1.36 3.22 -22.21
CA GLU A 46 -0.79 4.04 -21.14
C GLU A 46 -1.43 3.72 -19.78
N ASN A 47 -2.75 3.57 -19.74
CA ASN A 47 -3.47 3.17 -18.53
C ASN A 47 -3.08 1.77 -18.08
N TYR A 48 -2.96 0.83 -19.02
CA TYR A 48 -2.50 -0.54 -18.72
C TYR A 48 -1.09 -0.55 -18.14
N ARG A 49 -0.15 0.20 -18.73
CA ARG A 49 1.22 0.32 -18.22
C ARG A 49 1.25 0.84 -16.78
N LYS A 50 0.56 1.95 -16.52
CA LYS A 50 0.49 2.52 -15.17
C LYS A 50 -0.08 1.53 -14.15
N ARG A 51 -1.12 0.79 -14.55
CA ARG A 51 -1.71 -0.24 -13.69
C ARG A 51 -0.75 -1.40 -13.45
N ALA A 52 -0.10 -1.91 -14.49
CA ALA A 52 0.86 -3.00 -14.38
C ALA A 52 2.06 -2.65 -13.50
N GLU A 53 2.61 -1.44 -13.63
CA GLU A 53 3.70 -0.95 -12.78
C GLU A 53 3.27 -0.87 -11.31
N LYS A 54 2.05 -0.39 -11.05
CA LYS A 54 1.49 -0.32 -9.70
C LYS A 54 1.30 -1.73 -9.11
N GLU A 55 0.67 -2.64 -9.85
CA GLU A 55 0.44 -4.03 -9.43
C GLU A 55 1.77 -4.76 -9.15
N GLN A 56 2.79 -4.56 -10.00
CA GLN A 56 4.11 -5.13 -9.80
C GLN A 56 4.77 -4.62 -8.50
N LYS A 57 4.67 -3.33 -8.24
CA LYS A 57 5.20 -2.73 -7.01
C LYS A 57 4.48 -3.27 -5.77
N GLU A 58 3.14 -3.31 -5.80
CA GLU A 58 2.32 -3.82 -4.70
C GLU A 58 2.58 -5.32 -4.43
N ALA A 59 2.75 -6.12 -5.50
CA ALA A 59 3.11 -7.52 -5.38
C ALA A 59 4.49 -7.69 -4.70
N GLY A 60 5.49 -6.91 -5.11
CA GLY A 60 6.81 -6.92 -4.48
C GLY A 60 6.77 -6.53 -3.00
N GLU A 61 6.02 -5.48 -2.66
CA GLU A 61 5.85 -5.06 -1.27
C GLU A 61 5.11 -6.11 -0.43
N SER A 62 4.12 -6.80 -1.00
CA SER A 62 3.40 -7.88 -0.32
C SER A 62 4.30 -9.05 0.06
N VAL A 63 5.19 -9.46 -0.85
CA VAL A 63 6.17 -10.53 -0.58
C VAL A 63 7.13 -10.13 0.54
N VAL A 64 7.65 -8.91 0.51
CA VAL A 64 8.53 -8.39 1.57
C VAL A 64 7.81 -8.33 2.91
N LYS A 65 6.57 -7.82 2.95
CA LYS A 65 5.75 -7.81 4.17
C LYS A 65 5.56 -9.21 4.75
N GLY A 66 5.26 -10.19 3.92
CA GLY A 66 5.10 -11.58 4.35
C GLY A 66 6.37 -12.17 4.95
N LEU A 67 7.53 -11.89 4.35
CA LEU A 67 8.83 -12.31 4.87
C LEU A 67 9.15 -11.61 6.20
N VAL A 68 8.99 -10.29 6.26
CA VAL A 68 9.22 -9.50 7.47
C VAL A 68 8.35 -9.99 8.62
N SER A 69 7.06 -10.25 8.39
CA SER A 69 6.14 -10.75 9.42
C SER A 69 6.62 -12.07 10.04
N ARG A 70 7.23 -12.96 9.24
CA ARG A 70 7.82 -14.21 9.74
C ARG A 70 9.09 -13.95 10.56
N LEU A 71 9.96 -13.02 10.13
CA LEU A 71 11.15 -12.62 10.87
C LEU A 71 10.81 -11.92 12.20
N LEU A 72 9.69 -11.20 12.27
CA LEU A 72 9.21 -10.62 13.52
C LEU A 72 8.84 -11.68 14.57
N VAL A 73 8.38 -12.86 14.16
CA VAL A 73 8.15 -13.98 15.09
C VAL A 73 9.47 -14.43 15.71
N VAL A 74 10.52 -14.56 14.90
CA VAL A 74 11.87 -14.92 15.42
C VAL A 74 12.40 -13.84 16.37
N SER A 75 12.14 -12.56 16.07
CA SER A 75 12.51 -11.45 16.97
C SER A 75 11.80 -11.57 18.32
N ASP A 76 10.50 -11.90 18.33
CA ASP A 76 9.73 -12.09 19.56
C ASP A 76 10.24 -13.28 20.38
N GLU A 77 10.61 -14.38 19.70
CA GLU A 77 11.20 -15.56 20.38
C GLU A 77 12.55 -15.23 21.03
N LEU A 78 13.37 -14.40 20.37
CA LEU A 78 14.61 -13.90 20.96
C LEU A 78 14.35 -13.00 22.16
N ASP A 79 13.34 -12.10 22.09
CA ASP A 79 12.96 -11.26 23.23
C ASP A 79 12.44 -12.11 24.40
N LEU A 80 11.67 -13.15 24.13
CA LEU A 80 11.19 -14.09 25.13
C LEU A 80 12.34 -14.88 25.75
N ALA A 81 13.29 -15.37 24.93
CA ALA A 81 14.47 -16.09 25.43
C ALA A 81 15.32 -15.20 26.35
N LEU A 82 15.50 -13.93 26.02
CA LEU A 82 16.21 -12.96 26.84
C LEU A 82 15.51 -12.72 28.18
N LYS A 83 14.17 -12.62 28.20
CA LYS A 83 13.39 -12.47 29.45
C LYS A 83 13.53 -13.67 30.38
N HIS A 84 13.61 -14.89 29.82
CA HIS A 84 13.69 -16.12 30.62
C HIS A 84 15.12 -16.53 31.02
N ALA A 85 16.13 -16.00 30.34
CA ALA A 85 17.52 -16.36 30.55
C ALA A 85 18.22 -15.48 31.61
N GLU A 86 17.51 -14.59 32.29
CA GLU A 86 18.03 -13.71 33.35
C GLU A 86 18.47 -14.55 34.58
N GLY A 87 19.79 -14.76 34.68
CA GLY A 87 20.42 -15.45 35.79
C GLY A 87 21.94 -15.35 35.73
N PRO A 88 22.63 -15.43 36.90
CA PRO A 88 24.07 -15.16 37.00
C PRO A 88 24.98 -16.16 36.22
N ALA A 89 24.44 -17.31 35.82
CA ALA A 89 25.20 -18.35 35.12
C ALA A 89 25.29 -18.17 33.58
N ASN A 90 24.56 -17.24 32.98
CA ASN A 90 24.37 -17.18 31.50
C ASN A 90 24.90 -15.89 30.87
N GLY A 91 25.77 -15.11 31.52
CA GLY A 91 26.17 -13.76 31.08
C GLY A 91 26.69 -13.68 29.64
N GLU A 92 27.65 -14.54 29.27
CA GLU A 92 28.22 -14.53 27.93
C GLU A 92 27.21 -14.96 26.83
N LEU A 93 26.38 -15.97 27.13
CA LEU A 93 25.32 -16.42 26.22
C LEU A 93 24.27 -15.33 26.01
N LEU A 94 23.87 -14.65 27.07
CA LEU A 94 22.94 -13.53 27.03
C LEU A 94 23.45 -12.39 26.16
N GLU A 95 24.73 -12.03 26.31
CA GLU A 95 25.34 -11.00 25.45
C GLU A 95 25.33 -11.43 23.98
N GLY A 96 25.66 -12.69 23.68
CA GLY A 96 25.55 -13.23 22.32
C GLY A 96 24.14 -13.10 21.73
N ILE A 97 23.11 -13.48 22.50
CA ILE A 97 21.70 -13.37 22.05
C ILE A 97 21.29 -11.90 21.84
N LYS A 98 21.70 -10.99 22.73
CA LYS A 98 21.46 -9.55 22.59
C LYS A 98 22.09 -9.00 21.30
N MET A 99 23.31 -9.43 20.96
CA MET A 99 23.98 -9.04 19.72
C MET A 99 23.20 -9.54 18.49
N VAL A 100 22.79 -10.81 18.46
CA VAL A 100 22.00 -11.39 17.37
C VAL A 100 20.69 -10.62 17.18
N ARG A 101 19.97 -10.36 18.29
CA ARG A 101 18.75 -9.54 18.28
C ARG A 101 19.00 -8.14 17.72
N GLY A 102 20.09 -7.50 18.17
CA GLY A 102 20.49 -6.17 17.68
C GLY A 102 20.73 -6.16 16.18
N ASN A 103 21.47 -7.16 15.68
CA ASN A 103 21.74 -7.31 14.24
C ASN A 103 20.48 -7.57 13.43
N LEU A 104 19.57 -8.41 13.93
CA LEU A 104 18.27 -8.64 13.28
C LEU A 104 17.45 -7.36 13.21
N ARG A 105 17.38 -6.60 14.33
CA ARG A 105 16.66 -5.32 14.36
C ARG A 105 17.25 -4.30 13.39
N ALA A 106 18.58 -4.19 13.32
CA ALA A 106 19.27 -3.31 12.37
C ALA A 106 19.00 -3.73 10.91
N ALA A 107 19.01 -5.02 10.61
CA ALA A 107 18.68 -5.54 9.29
C ALA A 107 17.23 -5.23 8.90
N LEU A 108 16.26 -5.41 9.80
CA LEU A 108 14.87 -5.05 9.58
C LEU A 108 14.71 -3.53 9.34
N GLN A 109 15.39 -2.71 10.12
CA GLN A 109 15.37 -1.25 9.97
C GLN A 109 15.94 -0.81 8.62
N SER A 110 16.99 -1.46 8.12
CA SER A 110 17.59 -1.13 6.82
C SER A 110 16.66 -1.33 5.63
N VAL A 111 15.66 -2.20 5.75
CA VAL A 111 14.62 -2.41 4.71
C VAL A 111 13.36 -1.57 4.92
N GLY A 112 13.34 -0.72 5.97
CA GLY A 112 12.24 0.20 6.27
C GLY A 112 11.19 -0.35 7.23
N VAL A 113 11.59 -1.28 8.10
CA VAL A 113 10.78 -1.74 9.23
C VAL A 113 11.13 -0.93 10.46
N GLU A 114 10.15 -0.31 11.11
CA GLU A 114 10.33 0.51 12.28
C GLU A 114 9.48 -0.02 13.44
N ALA A 115 10.06 -0.05 14.65
CA ALA A 115 9.33 -0.42 15.85
C ALA A 115 8.42 0.75 16.28
N ILE A 116 7.21 0.42 16.71
CA ILE A 116 6.29 1.39 17.29
C ILE A 116 6.75 1.63 18.73
N ASP A 117 7.01 2.89 19.06
CA ASP A 117 7.37 3.29 20.42
C ASP A 117 6.08 3.56 21.19
N ALA A 118 5.63 2.56 21.95
CA ALA A 118 4.35 2.59 22.67
C ALA A 118 4.49 2.96 24.15
N LEU A 119 5.57 2.58 24.81
CA LEU A 119 5.72 2.70 26.24
C LEU A 119 5.67 4.16 26.73
N GLY A 120 4.81 4.44 27.73
CA GLY A 120 4.65 5.79 28.28
C GLY A 120 3.88 6.78 27.39
N LYS A 121 3.38 6.33 26.24
CA LYS A 121 2.59 7.17 25.32
C LYS A 121 1.09 6.98 25.56
N PRO A 122 0.27 7.95 25.14
CA PRO A 122 -1.18 7.79 25.12
C PRO A 122 -1.57 6.59 24.25
N PHE A 123 -2.57 5.85 24.72
CA PHE A 123 -3.11 4.73 23.97
C PHE A 123 -3.79 5.23 22.69
N ASP A 124 -3.34 4.68 21.56
CA ASP A 124 -3.90 4.93 20.22
C ASP A 124 -4.37 3.61 19.60
N PRO A 125 -5.69 3.40 19.43
CA PRO A 125 -6.23 2.18 18.83
C PRO A 125 -5.75 1.91 17.40
N ALA A 126 -5.25 2.92 16.69
CA ALA A 126 -4.72 2.75 15.33
C ALA A 126 -3.41 1.95 15.30
N VAL A 127 -2.57 2.06 16.35
CA VAL A 127 -1.23 1.46 16.39
C VAL A 127 -1.01 0.54 17.59
N HIS A 128 -1.93 0.54 18.57
CA HIS A 128 -1.85 -0.23 19.80
C HIS A 128 -3.05 -1.19 19.95
N GLU A 129 -2.81 -2.36 20.47
CA GLU A 129 -3.81 -3.35 20.85
C GLU A 129 -3.76 -3.55 22.39
N ALA A 130 -4.79 -3.08 23.10
CA ALA A 130 -4.89 -3.22 24.54
C ALA A 130 -5.28 -4.66 24.91
N VAL A 131 -4.34 -5.43 25.46
CA VAL A 131 -4.54 -6.82 25.92
C VAL A 131 -4.90 -6.85 27.38
N GLU A 132 -4.28 -6.00 28.18
CA GLU A 132 -4.52 -5.86 29.61
C GLU A 132 -4.90 -4.43 29.96
N LYS A 133 -5.74 -4.31 31.00
CA LYS A 133 -6.17 -3.01 31.53
C LYS A 133 -5.82 -2.98 33.03
N ALA A 134 -5.14 -1.92 33.46
CA ALA A 134 -4.93 -1.58 34.84
C ALA A 134 -5.84 -0.41 35.21
N GLN A 135 -6.31 -0.35 36.45
CA GLN A 135 -6.98 0.82 36.99
C GLN A 135 -5.94 1.82 37.44
N GLY A 136 -6.04 3.06 36.94
CA GLY A 136 -5.24 4.18 37.41
C GLY A 136 -6.11 5.19 38.14
N ASP A 137 -5.49 5.93 39.04
CA ASP A 137 -6.15 6.97 39.86
C ASP A 137 -5.96 8.37 39.21
N GLY A 138 -5.41 8.43 37.99
CA GLY A 138 -5.03 9.68 37.34
C GLY A 138 -6.16 10.34 36.51
N GLU A 139 -6.08 11.66 36.41
CA GLU A 139 -6.84 12.42 35.41
C GLU A 139 -6.00 12.57 34.15
N GLY A 140 -6.50 12.11 32.97
CA GLY A 140 -5.78 12.24 31.70
C GLY A 140 -6.18 11.23 30.66
N PRO A 141 -5.44 11.11 29.56
CA PRO A 141 -5.64 10.07 28.57
C PRO A 141 -5.15 8.72 29.11
N ASP A 142 -5.76 7.64 28.65
CA ASP A 142 -5.28 6.30 28.92
C ASP A 142 -3.84 6.13 28.46
N LEU A 143 -2.96 5.64 29.32
CA LEU A 143 -1.52 5.52 29.05
C LEU A 143 -1.09 4.07 28.89
N VAL A 144 -0.14 3.84 28.00
CA VAL A 144 0.53 2.56 27.86
C VAL A 144 1.57 2.42 28.98
N VAL A 145 1.32 1.52 29.92
CA VAL A 145 2.21 1.28 31.07
C VAL A 145 3.18 0.13 30.86
N GLU A 146 2.86 -0.79 29.95
CA GLU A 146 3.73 -1.92 29.61
C GLU A 146 3.53 -2.31 28.15
N GLU A 147 4.62 -2.63 27.47
CA GLU A 147 4.60 -3.22 26.14
C GLU A 147 4.88 -4.73 26.26
N LEU A 148 3.84 -5.53 26.04
CA LEU A 148 3.92 -6.99 26.10
C LEU A 148 4.55 -7.56 24.82
N ARG A 149 4.26 -6.92 23.67
CA ARG A 149 4.81 -7.28 22.37
C ARG A 149 4.96 -6.05 21.51
N THR A 150 6.15 -5.87 20.95
CA THR A 150 6.46 -4.70 20.13
C THR A 150 5.70 -4.72 18.79
N GLY A 151 5.04 -3.62 18.48
CA GLY A 151 4.43 -3.37 17.17
C GLY A 151 5.48 -2.90 16.17
N TYR A 152 5.14 -3.07 14.87
CA TYR A 152 6.04 -2.68 13.79
C TYR A 152 5.28 -2.09 12.62
N THR A 153 5.91 -1.11 11.99
CA THR A 153 5.49 -0.54 10.70
C THR A 153 6.49 -0.91 9.61
N PHE A 154 6.03 -0.95 8.37
CA PHE A 154 6.86 -1.09 7.18
C PHE A 154 6.53 0.03 6.21
N ARG A 155 7.49 0.93 5.98
CA ARG A 155 7.30 2.11 5.13
C ARG A 155 6.04 2.92 5.48
N GLY A 156 5.81 3.12 6.79
CA GLY A 156 4.65 3.86 7.30
C GLY A 156 3.32 3.09 7.34
N GLN A 157 3.27 1.84 6.88
CA GLN A 157 2.10 0.97 7.00
C GLN A 157 2.27 0.01 8.17
N ILE A 158 1.24 -0.16 8.98
CA ILE A 158 1.27 -1.05 10.14
C ILE A 158 1.36 -2.49 9.66
N LEU A 159 2.39 -3.21 10.13
CA LEU A 159 2.51 -4.67 9.96
C LEU A 159 1.75 -5.41 11.05
N ARG A 160 1.90 -4.93 12.29
CA ARG A 160 1.17 -5.39 13.47
C ARG A 160 1.15 -4.29 14.52
N PRO A 161 0.08 -4.14 15.32
CA PRO A 161 0.04 -3.22 16.45
C PRO A 161 0.96 -3.68 17.58
N SER A 162 1.34 -2.75 18.49
CA SER A 162 1.94 -3.10 19.76
C SER A 162 0.87 -3.66 20.69
N MET A 163 1.11 -4.86 21.27
CA MET A 163 0.26 -5.39 22.32
C MET A 163 0.68 -4.77 23.66
N VAL A 164 -0.24 -4.06 24.25
CA VAL A 164 0.07 -3.20 25.41
C VAL A 164 -0.87 -3.44 26.59
N LYS A 165 -0.35 -3.15 27.78
CA LYS A 165 -1.15 -2.94 28.98
C LYS A 165 -1.42 -1.46 29.13
N VAL A 166 -2.69 -1.12 29.28
CA VAL A 166 -3.17 0.27 29.35
C VAL A 166 -3.65 0.57 30.76
N GLU A 167 -3.18 1.65 31.32
CA GLU A 167 -3.72 2.21 32.56
C GLU A 167 -4.88 3.13 32.19
N LEU A 168 -6.09 2.73 32.64
CA LEU A 168 -7.32 3.51 32.42
C LEU A 168 -7.38 4.66 33.40
N THR A 169 -7.32 5.89 32.92
CA THR A 169 -7.60 7.06 33.73
C THR A 169 -9.11 7.29 33.77
N GLY A 170 -9.68 7.49 34.96
CA GLY A 170 -11.09 7.40 35.30
C GLY A 170 -12.13 8.27 34.58
N LYS A 171 -11.93 8.59 33.28
CA LYS A 171 -12.98 9.06 32.38
C LYS A 171 -13.50 7.92 31.50
N THR A 172 -14.26 7.01 32.12
CA THR A 172 -15.21 6.19 31.36
C THR A 172 -16.11 7.12 30.57
N THR A 173 -15.92 7.21 29.27
CA THR A 173 -16.95 7.68 28.34
C THR A 173 -18.12 6.69 28.44
N ARG A 174 -19.06 7.04 29.30
CA ARG A 174 -20.37 6.41 29.41
C ARG A 174 -21.15 6.79 28.16
N GLY A 175 -20.84 6.14 27.04
CA GLY A 175 -21.59 6.17 25.78
C GLY A 175 -22.74 5.19 25.89
N GLU A 176 -23.87 5.70 26.33
CA GLU A 176 -25.25 5.46 25.87
C GLU A 176 -25.60 4.05 25.39
N ALA A 177 -26.01 3.22 26.34
CA ALA A 177 -27.12 2.31 26.10
C ALA A 177 -28.41 2.99 26.56
N LYS A 178 -29.08 3.77 25.69
CA LYS A 178 -30.49 4.08 25.80
C LYS A 178 -31.25 2.94 25.15
N SER A 179 -31.67 2.01 25.97
CA SER A 179 -32.81 1.16 25.71
C SER A 179 -34.03 2.05 25.50
N SER A 180 -34.66 1.91 24.36
CA SER A 180 -36.01 2.36 24.07
C SER A 180 -37.00 1.41 24.71
N GLU A 181 -37.84 1.96 25.57
CA GLU A 181 -39.17 1.48 25.79
C GLU A 181 -40.07 1.74 24.57
#